data_68b75f27f0dabac4f6b422816951c210
#
_entry.id   68b75f27f0dabac4f6b422816951c210
#
_cell.length_a   1.000
_cell.length_b   1.000
_cell.length_c   1.000
_cell.angle_alpha   90.00
_cell.angle_beta   90.00
_cell.angle_gamma   90.00
#
_symmetry.space_group_name_H-M   'P 1'
#
loop_
_entity.id
_entity.type
_entity.pdbx_description
1 polymer ?
#
loop_
_entity_poly.entity_id
_entity_poly.type
_entity_poly.pdbx_seq_one_letter_code
_entity_poly.pdbx_strand_id
1 'polypeptide(L)' 'MSDAPDFETALKRLEEIVKKLENGELSLDSALQLFEEGIKLSRFCHTRLEEAERRVEILLKTSSGQPRAVPFESENEK' A
#
# COMPACT_ATOMS: atom_id res chain seq x y z
N MET A 1 12.17 5.37 -16.62
CA MET A 1 12.17 4.92 -15.34
C MET A 1 11.95 6.00 -14.34
N SER A 2 11.15 5.72 -13.40
CA SER A 2 10.79 6.68 -12.43
C SER A 2 11.84 6.81 -11.36
N ASP A 3 12.01 8.00 -10.85
CA ASP A 3 12.94 8.19 -9.79
C ASP A 3 12.38 7.77 -8.46
N ALA A 4 11.08 7.67 -8.36
CA ALA A 4 10.46 7.28 -7.12
C ALA A 4 10.44 5.78 -7.00
N PRO A 5 10.46 5.26 -5.80
CA PRO A 5 10.39 3.80 -5.64
C PRO A 5 9.04 3.32 -6.10
N ASP A 6 9.00 2.16 -6.68
CA ASP A 6 7.72 1.62 -7.05
C ASP A 6 7.13 0.89 -5.85
N PHE A 7 5.94 0.39 -6.02
CA PHE A 7 5.20 -0.24 -4.93
C PHE A 7 5.95 -1.44 -4.37
N GLU A 8 6.49 -2.26 -5.25
CA GLU A 8 7.19 -3.45 -4.80
C GLU A 8 8.41 -3.11 -3.96
N THR A 9 9.17 -2.12 -4.41
CA THR A 9 10.36 -1.71 -3.69
C THR A 9 9.98 -1.17 -2.33
N ALA A 10 8.93 -0.37 -2.27
CA ALA A 10 8.50 0.18 -1.01
C ALA A 10 8.05 -0.92 -0.06
N LEU A 11 7.36 -1.90 -0.58
CA LEU A 11 6.87 -2.99 0.25
C LEU A 11 8.03 -3.80 0.82
N LYS A 12 9.04 -4.05 0.00
CA LYS A 12 10.20 -4.77 0.47
C LYS A 12 10.91 -4.00 1.56
N ARG A 13 11.02 -2.70 1.39
CA ARG A 13 11.66 -1.88 2.41
C ARG A 13 10.87 -1.91 3.71
N LEU A 14 9.54 -1.88 3.60
CA LEU A 14 8.70 -1.98 4.77
C LEU A 14 8.93 -3.29 5.50
N GLU A 15 9.06 -4.37 4.75
CA GLU A 15 9.31 -5.67 5.38
C GLU A 15 10.63 -5.67 6.11
N GLU A 16 11.64 -5.05 5.53
CA GLU A 16 12.93 -4.96 6.18
C GLU A 16 12.84 -4.18 7.47
N ILE A 17 12.10 -3.08 7.44
CA ILE A 17 11.94 -2.26 8.62
C ILE A 17 11.25 -3.02 9.73
N VAL A 18 10.20 -3.74 9.39
CA VAL A 18 9.47 -4.51 10.38
C VAL A 18 10.39 -5.56 11.00
N LYS A 19 11.18 -6.23 10.19
CA LYS A 19 12.08 -7.23 10.71
C LYS A 19 13.10 -6.64 11.66
N LYS A 20 13.64 -5.48 11.31
CA LYS A 20 14.60 -4.84 12.18
C LYS A 20 13.98 -4.41 13.49
N LEU A 21 12.76 -3.90 13.42
CA LEU A 21 12.08 -3.50 14.63
C LEU A 21 11.74 -4.71 15.50
N GLU A 22 11.41 -5.82 14.88
CA GLU A 22 11.10 -7.01 15.63
C GLU A 22 12.32 -7.59 16.34
N ASN A 23 13.48 -7.37 15.75
CA ASN A 23 14.69 -7.86 16.36
C ASN A 23 14.93 -7.23 17.71
N GLY A 24 14.57 -5.99 17.86
CA GLY A 24 14.72 -5.36 19.16
C GLY A 24 16.12 -5.01 19.57
N GLU A 25 17.03 -5.00 18.61
CA GLU A 25 18.41 -4.70 18.93
C GLU A 25 18.81 -3.31 18.55
N LEU A 26 17.85 -2.44 18.37
CA LEU A 26 18.13 -1.09 17.95
C LEU A 26 18.08 -0.13 19.12
N SER A 27 18.84 0.94 19.01
CA SER A 27 18.68 2.02 19.97
C SER A 27 17.31 2.65 19.71
N LEU A 28 16.84 3.39 20.70
CA LEU A 28 15.56 4.05 20.54
C LEU A 28 15.56 5.00 19.36
N ASP A 29 16.64 5.77 19.21
CA ASP A 29 16.71 6.70 18.10
C ASP A 29 16.64 5.98 16.76
N SER A 30 17.36 4.88 16.63
CA SER A 30 17.32 4.14 15.38
C SER A 30 15.95 3.56 15.13
N ALA A 31 15.32 3.05 16.17
CA ALA A 31 14.00 2.49 16.02
C ALA A 31 13.00 3.54 15.58
N LEU A 32 13.11 4.75 16.15
CA LEU A 32 12.20 5.81 15.76
C LEU A 32 12.40 6.24 14.33
N GLN A 33 13.66 6.28 13.87
CA GLN A 33 13.92 6.63 12.50
C GLN A 33 13.32 5.60 11.54
N LEU A 34 13.47 4.34 11.88
CA LEU A 34 12.88 3.30 11.06
C LEU A 34 11.37 3.38 11.07
N PHE A 35 10.81 3.67 12.23
CA PHE A 35 9.37 3.79 12.33
C PHE A 35 8.86 4.93 11.47
N GLU A 36 9.55 6.06 11.48
CA GLU A 36 9.15 7.18 10.64
C GLU A 36 9.22 6.82 9.17
N GLU A 37 10.30 6.14 8.80
CA GLU A 37 10.42 5.72 7.40
C GLU A 37 9.28 4.77 7.06
N GLY A 38 8.95 3.86 7.95
CA GLY A 38 7.87 2.92 7.72
C GLY A 38 6.54 3.62 7.52
N ILE A 39 6.29 4.66 8.29
CA ILE A 39 5.05 5.40 8.15
C ILE A 39 4.96 6.02 6.75
N LYS A 40 6.05 6.61 6.29
CA LYS A 40 6.04 7.22 4.97
C LYS A 40 5.82 6.19 3.89
N LEU A 41 6.47 5.04 4.02
CA LEU A 41 6.31 3.99 3.04
C LEU A 41 4.90 3.42 3.07
N SER A 42 4.32 3.30 4.27
CA SER A 42 2.96 2.82 4.39
C SER A 42 1.98 3.74 3.69
N ARG A 43 2.18 5.04 3.84
CA ARG A 43 1.31 5.98 3.17
C ARG A 43 1.45 5.90 1.66
N PHE A 44 2.68 5.75 1.21
CA PHE A 44 2.91 5.61 -0.22
C PHE A 44 2.20 4.37 -0.76
N CYS A 45 2.34 3.25 -0.07
CA CYS A 45 1.70 2.02 -0.50
C CYS A 45 0.19 2.15 -0.48
N HIS A 46 -0.33 2.78 0.54
CA HIS A 46 -1.77 2.97 0.66
C HIS A 46 -2.31 3.79 -0.49
N THR A 47 -1.61 4.86 -0.82
CA THR A 47 -2.04 5.71 -1.93
C THR A 47 -2.01 4.95 -3.24
N ARG A 48 -0.95 4.16 -3.45
CA ARG A 48 -0.88 3.39 -4.68
C ARG A 48 -2.00 2.36 -4.78
N LEU A 49 -2.32 1.75 -3.66
CA LEU A 49 -3.40 0.78 -3.64
C LEU A 49 -4.74 1.44 -3.92
N GLU A 50 -4.95 2.61 -3.37
CA GLU A 50 -6.19 3.33 -3.64
C GLU A 50 -6.31 3.69 -5.11
N GLU A 51 -5.21 4.11 -5.70
CA GLU A 51 -5.23 4.44 -7.11
C GLU A 51 -5.53 3.22 -7.96
N ALA A 52 -4.94 2.09 -7.59
CA ALA A 52 -5.18 0.87 -8.34
C ALA A 52 -6.64 0.45 -8.23
N GLU A 53 -7.20 0.57 -7.05
CA GLU A 53 -8.60 0.22 -6.87
C GLU A 53 -9.50 1.10 -7.71
N ARG A 54 -9.19 2.37 -7.75
CA ARG A 54 -10.00 3.29 -8.54
C ARG A 54 -9.92 2.95 -10.02
N ARG A 55 -8.73 2.60 -10.50
CA ARG A 55 -8.58 2.23 -11.89
C ARG A 55 -9.35 0.97 -12.23
N VAL A 56 -9.31 0.01 -11.33
CA VAL A 56 -10.04 -1.22 -11.55
C VAL A 56 -11.53 -0.95 -11.61
N GLU A 57 -12.02 -0.09 -10.73
CA GLU A 57 -13.42 0.26 -10.74
C GLU A 57 -13.82 0.88 -12.06
N ILE A 58 -13.01 1.80 -12.55
CA ILE A 58 -13.32 2.47 -13.79
C ILE A 58 -13.32 1.48 -14.93
N LEU A 59 -12.36 0.59 -14.96
CA LEU A 59 -12.29 -0.39 -16.02
C LEU A 59 -13.49 -1.31 -15.99
N LEU A 60 -13.90 -1.73 -14.82
CA LEU A 60 -15.05 -2.61 -14.72
C LEU A 60 -16.31 -1.93 -15.22
N LYS A 61 -16.49 -0.69 -14.87
CA LYS A 61 -17.66 0.04 -15.32
C LYS A 61 -17.63 0.22 -16.83
N THR A 62 -16.46 0.55 -17.33
CA THR A 62 -16.35 0.83 -18.75
C THR A 62 -16.51 -0.43 -19.57
N SER A 63 -15.88 -1.49 -19.16
CA SER A 63 -15.91 -2.65 -20.01
C SER A 63 -17.23 -3.38 -19.94
N SER A 64 -17.93 -3.32 -18.84
CA SER A 64 -19.19 -4.02 -18.78
C SER A 64 -20.30 -3.21 -19.40
N GLY A 65 -20.10 -1.93 -19.55
CA GLY A 65 -21.15 -1.11 -20.09
C GLY A 65 -22.31 -0.95 -19.16
N GLN A 66 -22.22 -1.47 -17.98
CA GLN A 66 -23.25 -1.34 -17.00
C GLN A 66 -22.61 -1.08 -15.67
N PRO A 67 -23.19 -0.26 -14.89
CA PRO A 67 -22.64 0.04 -13.61
C PRO A 67 -23.01 -1.00 -12.59
N ARG A 68 -22.73 -2.24 -12.84
CA ARG A 68 -23.08 -3.23 -11.94
C ARG A 68 -22.08 -3.35 -10.86
N ALA A 69 -22.53 -3.61 -9.71
CA ALA A 69 -21.67 -3.74 -8.58
C ALA A 69 -20.81 -4.95 -8.70
N VAL A 70 -19.61 -4.81 -8.26
CA VAL A 70 -18.72 -5.92 -8.22
C VAL A 70 -19.05 -6.76 -7.03
N PRO A 71 -19.08 -8.04 -7.18
CA PRO A 71 -19.54 -8.88 -6.08
C PRO A 71 -18.84 -8.65 -4.77
N PHE A 72 -17.55 -8.59 -4.77
CA PHE A 72 -16.93 -8.45 -3.49
C PHE A 72 -17.16 -7.08 -2.90
N GLU A 73 -17.53 -6.13 -3.70
CA GLU A 73 -17.86 -4.90 -3.20
C GLU A 73 -19.20 -4.89 -2.63
N SER A 74 -20.09 -5.52 -3.29
CA SER A 74 -21.44 -5.49 -2.83
C SER A 74 -21.56 -6.15 -1.51
N GLU A 75 -20.73 -7.10 -1.23
CA GLU A 75 -20.85 -7.69 0.01
C GLU A 75 -20.45 -6.86 1.09
N ASN A 76 -19.74 -5.91 0.78
CA ASN A 76 -19.43 -5.09 1.81
C ASN A 76 -20.53 -4.36 2.33
N GLU A 77 -21.27 -4.31 1.70
CA GLU A 77 -22.16 -3.66 2.17
C GLU A 77 -22.80 -4.05 3.03
N LYS A 78 -22.64 -4.50 3.24
CA LYS A 78 -23.14 -4.87 4.07
C LYS A 78 -23.07 -4.59 4.76
#